data_9c810c53b9559897ceb989c2bcfbc440
#
_entry.id   9c810c53b9559897ceb989c2bcfbc440
#
_cell.length_a   1.000
_cell.length_b   1.000
_cell.length_c   1.000
_cell.angle_alpha   90.00
_cell.angle_beta   90.00
_cell.angle_gamma   90.00
#
_symmetry.space_group_name_H-M   'P 1'
#
loop_
_entity.id
_entity.type
_entity.pdbx_description
1 polymer ?
#
loop_
_entity_poly.entity_id
_entity_poly.type
_entity_poly.pdbx_seq_one_letter_code
_entity_poly.pdbx_strand_id
1 'polypeptide(L)'
;MDILMILQLFIVLGALWVGSRYGSLALGAISGIGLALLVFGFGLKPGNPPTDVIYIIIAAVTCAGIMQASGGMDWLIQIAERLLRKHPDRITFLAPLCTFFLTVLVGTGHVVYTLMPIICDIALKKGIRPERPCGVASIASQVGITCSPIAAAVVAFVTISNANHFDISIPGVLMISIPACLCGLMAAAAASYHRGLDLDKDPRFQAKLKDPAQYEYIYGGSATTLDKHIPQSSKNAVFIFLGALAVIVFFAIFQSALPAYDTLRAVKGADPLVVSDSVTLTADQLVKAKISVAGLTETFKKPLAMNLVIQIVMIMAAALMIIFCKASPKKAVAGPVWQSGMVAVVAIYGIAWLADTYFSNYMDTMQAMLADVVKEYPWSIAIVFFLVSVLINSQGAVVVAMLPLAYSLGIAGPVLLGVLPSVYGYFFIPNYPSDIATVNFDRSGTTVIGKYLLNHSFMMPGLVCVFTSTIVAYLLSMIFY
;
A
#
# COMPACT_ATOMS: atom_id res chain seq x y z
N MET A 1 -20.02 11.23 -25.22
CA MET A 1 -19.40 9.93 -24.88
C MET A 1 -19.81 8.91 -25.91
N ASP A 2 -18.85 8.28 -26.53
CA ASP A 2 -19.12 7.20 -27.47
C ASP A 2 -19.72 6.00 -26.71
N ILE A 3 -20.82 5.41 -27.22
CA ILE A 3 -21.49 4.27 -26.59
C ILE A 3 -20.49 3.12 -26.38
N LEU A 4 -19.55 2.95 -27.32
CA LEU A 4 -18.51 1.93 -27.25
C LEU A 4 -17.55 2.15 -26.07
N MET A 5 -17.13 3.40 -25.83
CA MET A 5 -16.30 3.78 -24.67
C MET A 5 -16.98 3.43 -23.35
N ILE A 6 -18.29 3.72 -23.25
CA ILE A 6 -19.08 3.40 -22.04
C ILE A 6 -19.16 1.88 -21.83
N LEU A 7 -19.49 1.14 -22.89
CA LEU A 7 -19.57 -0.33 -22.83
C LEU A 7 -18.25 -0.95 -22.36
N GLN A 8 -17.13 -0.49 -22.88
CA GLN A 8 -15.81 -0.97 -22.51
C GLN A 8 -15.43 -0.57 -21.08
N LEU A 9 -15.87 0.62 -20.60
CA LEU A 9 -15.73 0.98 -19.20
C LEU A 9 -16.50 0.02 -18.29
N PHE A 10 -17.71 -0.39 -18.68
CA PHE A 10 -18.46 -1.39 -17.93
C PHE A 10 -17.77 -2.76 -17.90
N ILE A 11 -17.02 -3.14 -18.96
CA ILE A 11 -16.19 -4.35 -18.95
C ILE A 11 -15.07 -4.22 -17.92
N VAL A 12 -14.37 -3.08 -17.87
CA VAL A 12 -13.32 -2.82 -16.87
C VAL A 12 -13.90 -2.89 -15.46
N LEU A 13 -14.95 -2.12 -15.18
CA LEU A 13 -15.61 -2.11 -13.87
C LEU A 13 -16.20 -3.46 -13.48
N GLY A 14 -16.78 -4.17 -14.46
CA GLY A 14 -17.33 -5.51 -14.29
C GLY A 14 -16.25 -6.53 -13.93
N ALA A 15 -15.10 -6.50 -14.61
CA ALA A 15 -13.96 -7.37 -14.28
C ALA A 15 -13.44 -7.10 -12.87
N LEU A 16 -13.31 -5.83 -12.49
CA LEU A 16 -12.89 -5.44 -11.13
C LEU A 16 -13.92 -5.89 -10.07
N TRP A 17 -15.21 -5.66 -10.34
CA TRP A 17 -16.28 -6.04 -9.41
C TRP A 17 -16.38 -7.56 -9.23
N VAL A 18 -16.38 -8.32 -10.32
CA VAL A 18 -16.39 -9.80 -10.25
C VAL A 18 -15.12 -10.30 -9.58
N GLY A 19 -13.95 -9.78 -9.96
CA GLY A 19 -12.67 -10.19 -9.39
C GLY A 19 -12.59 -9.95 -7.88
N SER A 20 -13.09 -8.83 -7.39
CA SER A 20 -13.10 -8.51 -5.94
C SER A 20 -13.92 -9.51 -5.11
N ARG A 21 -14.92 -10.16 -5.71
CA ARG A 21 -15.75 -11.19 -5.04
C ARG A 21 -15.00 -12.49 -4.75
N TYR A 22 -13.97 -12.80 -5.54
CA TYR A 22 -13.20 -14.04 -5.42
C TYR A 22 -11.85 -13.85 -4.71
N GLY A 23 -11.53 -12.62 -4.28
CA GLY A 23 -10.30 -12.28 -3.57
C GLY A 23 -9.21 -11.67 -4.44
N SER A 24 -8.17 -11.16 -3.80
CA SER A 24 -7.16 -10.31 -4.46
C SER A 24 -6.42 -11.00 -5.63
N LEU A 25 -6.09 -12.29 -5.51
CA LEU A 25 -5.46 -13.03 -6.60
C LEU A 25 -6.40 -13.14 -7.83
N ALA A 26 -7.66 -13.47 -7.56
CA ALA A 26 -8.68 -13.59 -8.59
C ALA A 26 -8.96 -12.24 -9.26
N LEU A 27 -8.86 -11.15 -8.53
CA LEU A 27 -9.01 -9.80 -9.05
C LEU A 27 -8.03 -9.53 -10.20
N GLY A 28 -6.76 -9.90 -10.05
CA GLY A 28 -5.77 -9.81 -11.12
C GLY A 28 -6.05 -10.76 -12.30
N ALA A 29 -6.38 -12.02 -12.00
CA ALA A 29 -6.64 -13.03 -13.03
C ALA A 29 -7.91 -12.70 -13.84
N ILE A 30 -8.99 -12.28 -13.19
CA ILE A 30 -10.27 -11.90 -13.84
C ILE A 30 -10.10 -10.61 -14.64
N SER A 31 -9.26 -9.67 -14.20
CA SER A 31 -8.88 -8.50 -14.99
C SER A 31 -8.25 -8.90 -16.32
N GLY A 32 -7.56 -10.05 -16.41
CA GLY A 32 -7.06 -10.63 -17.65
C GLY A 32 -8.18 -11.00 -18.65
N ILE A 33 -9.36 -11.39 -18.17
CA ILE A 33 -10.53 -11.62 -19.07
C ILE A 33 -10.99 -10.28 -19.63
N GLY A 34 -11.12 -9.24 -18.80
CA GLY A 34 -11.44 -7.89 -19.25
C GLY A 34 -10.44 -7.38 -20.30
N LEU A 35 -9.15 -7.56 -20.04
CA LEU A 35 -8.07 -7.21 -20.96
C LEU A 35 -8.21 -7.95 -22.31
N ALA A 36 -8.42 -9.26 -22.27
CA ALA A 36 -8.61 -10.07 -23.48
C ALA A 36 -9.83 -9.61 -24.31
N LEU A 37 -10.94 -9.29 -23.64
CA LEU A 37 -12.12 -8.74 -24.29
C LEU A 37 -11.83 -7.39 -24.95
N LEU A 38 -11.12 -6.47 -24.27
CA LEU A 38 -10.76 -5.18 -24.85
C LEU A 38 -9.84 -5.32 -26.05
N VAL A 39 -8.80 -6.16 -25.95
CA VAL A 39 -7.79 -6.31 -27.01
C VAL A 39 -8.30 -7.16 -28.16
N PHE A 40 -8.77 -8.39 -27.89
CA PHE A 40 -9.14 -9.34 -28.93
C PHE A 40 -10.59 -9.18 -29.41
N GLY A 41 -11.51 -8.72 -28.53
CA GLY A 41 -12.92 -8.50 -28.86
C GLY A 41 -13.18 -7.14 -29.50
N PHE A 42 -12.56 -6.08 -28.98
CA PHE A 42 -12.79 -4.71 -29.44
C PHE A 42 -11.62 -4.11 -30.21
N GLY A 43 -10.49 -4.80 -30.31
CA GLY A 43 -9.34 -4.35 -31.09
C GLY A 43 -8.58 -3.17 -30.48
N LEU A 44 -8.71 -2.93 -29.18
CA LEU A 44 -7.94 -1.88 -28.50
C LEU A 44 -6.46 -2.23 -28.51
N LYS A 45 -5.61 -1.23 -28.70
CA LYS A 45 -4.17 -1.40 -28.58
C LYS A 45 -3.83 -1.73 -27.11
N PRO A 46 -3.13 -2.86 -26.83
CA PRO A 46 -2.76 -3.20 -25.46
C PRO A 46 -1.84 -2.13 -24.88
N GLY A 47 -2.13 -1.74 -23.66
CA GLY A 47 -1.28 -0.85 -22.85
C GLY A 47 -0.04 -1.57 -22.32
N ASN A 48 0.70 -0.92 -21.41
CA ASN A 48 1.94 -1.44 -20.85
C ASN A 48 1.70 -2.05 -19.47
N PRO A 49 2.17 -3.28 -19.21
CA PRO A 49 2.14 -3.83 -17.87
C PRO A 49 3.14 -3.10 -16.96
N PRO A 50 2.86 -2.96 -15.63
CA PRO A 50 3.69 -2.21 -14.70
C PRO A 50 4.92 -3.02 -14.22
N THR A 51 5.80 -3.42 -15.15
CA THR A 51 6.91 -4.34 -14.90
C THR A 51 7.88 -3.85 -13.84
N ASP A 52 8.24 -2.57 -13.86
CA ASP A 52 9.18 -1.97 -12.89
C ASP A 52 8.65 -2.08 -11.46
N VAL A 53 7.36 -1.77 -11.27
CA VAL A 53 6.69 -1.88 -9.97
C VAL A 53 6.69 -3.33 -9.48
N ILE A 54 6.40 -4.28 -10.37
CA ILE A 54 6.38 -5.71 -10.08
C ILE A 54 7.74 -6.20 -9.58
N TYR A 55 8.84 -5.86 -10.27
CA TYR A 55 10.17 -6.30 -9.88
C TYR A 55 10.60 -5.76 -8.52
N ILE A 56 10.28 -4.49 -8.21
CA ILE A 56 10.56 -3.93 -6.89
C ILE A 56 9.78 -4.67 -5.80
N ILE A 57 8.48 -4.93 -6.04
CA ILE A 57 7.65 -5.65 -5.07
C ILE A 57 8.19 -7.05 -4.82
N ILE A 58 8.57 -7.79 -5.87
CA ILE A 58 9.16 -9.13 -5.73
C ILE A 58 10.41 -9.10 -4.85
N ALA A 59 11.33 -8.15 -5.08
CA ALA A 59 12.55 -8.02 -4.29
C ALA A 59 12.25 -7.68 -2.82
N ALA A 60 11.39 -6.69 -2.58
CA ALA A 60 11.03 -6.25 -1.24
C ALA A 60 10.30 -7.34 -0.43
N VAL A 61 9.33 -8.01 -1.06
CA VAL A 61 8.54 -9.08 -0.44
C VAL A 61 9.41 -10.31 -0.14
N THR A 62 10.37 -10.62 -1.01
CA THR A 62 11.33 -11.70 -0.76
C THR A 62 12.17 -11.38 0.47
N CYS A 63 12.69 -10.18 0.59
CA CYS A 63 13.46 -9.73 1.75
C CYS A 63 12.64 -9.80 3.05
N ALA A 64 11.45 -9.22 3.04
CA ALA A 64 10.56 -9.21 4.20
C ALA A 64 10.07 -10.61 4.59
N GLY A 65 9.78 -11.48 3.62
CA GLY A 65 9.40 -12.88 3.85
C GLY A 65 10.53 -13.70 4.48
N ILE A 66 11.77 -13.47 4.06
CA ILE A 66 12.95 -14.11 4.66
C ILE A 66 13.20 -13.59 6.08
N MET A 67 13.03 -12.29 6.34
CA MET A 67 13.07 -11.73 7.69
C MET A 67 12.00 -12.36 8.58
N GLN A 68 10.78 -12.53 8.09
CA GLN A 68 9.72 -13.24 8.79
C GLN A 68 10.10 -14.69 9.09
N ALA A 69 10.60 -15.44 8.09
CA ALA A 69 10.99 -16.85 8.23
C ALA A 69 12.16 -17.06 9.20
N SER A 70 12.98 -16.04 9.44
CA SER A 70 14.04 -16.05 10.46
C SER A 70 13.51 -15.92 11.89
N GLY A 71 12.24 -15.58 12.09
CA GLY A 71 11.64 -15.22 13.37
C GLY A 71 11.82 -13.74 13.76
N GLY A 72 12.34 -12.90 12.87
CA GLY A 72 12.53 -11.48 13.15
C GLY A 72 11.21 -10.74 13.42
N MET A 73 10.14 -11.14 12.73
CA MET A 73 8.80 -10.61 12.96
C MET A 73 8.32 -10.86 14.40
N ASP A 74 8.56 -12.06 14.92
CA ASP A 74 8.18 -12.42 16.30
C ASP A 74 8.87 -11.52 17.33
N TRP A 75 10.14 -11.17 17.10
CA TRP A 75 10.85 -10.24 17.96
C TRP A 75 10.26 -8.83 17.94
N LEU A 76 9.92 -8.30 16.78
CA LEU A 76 9.26 -7.00 16.65
C LEU A 76 7.91 -6.98 17.36
N ILE A 77 7.13 -8.06 17.23
CA ILE A 77 5.84 -8.21 17.92
C ILE A 77 6.03 -8.27 19.44
N GLN A 78 7.05 -8.98 19.95
CA GLN A 78 7.34 -8.99 21.39
C GLN A 78 7.69 -7.61 21.94
N ILE A 79 8.40 -6.78 21.17
CA ILE A 79 8.69 -5.40 21.57
C ILE A 79 7.38 -4.61 21.70
N ALA A 80 6.50 -4.72 20.71
CA ALA A 80 5.19 -4.05 20.75
C ALA A 80 4.34 -4.56 21.92
N GLU A 81 4.28 -5.88 22.14
CA GLU A 81 3.52 -6.48 23.25
C GLU A 81 4.02 -5.99 24.62
N ARG A 82 5.33 -5.93 24.85
CA ARG A 82 5.89 -5.40 26.09
C ARG A 82 5.48 -3.95 26.34
N LEU A 83 5.48 -3.12 25.29
CA LEU A 83 5.04 -1.74 25.39
C LEU A 83 3.55 -1.64 25.75
N LEU A 84 2.70 -2.41 25.08
CA LEU A 84 1.26 -2.42 25.33
C LEU A 84 0.92 -2.90 26.74
N ARG A 85 1.56 -3.98 27.22
CA ARG A 85 1.35 -4.52 28.57
C ARG A 85 1.87 -3.58 29.67
N LYS A 86 2.88 -2.75 29.37
CA LYS A 86 3.40 -1.73 30.31
C LYS A 86 2.43 -0.56 30.49
N HIS A 87 1.64 -0.22 29.49
CA HIS A 87 0.75 0.93 29.48
C HIS A 87 -0.68 0.56 29.00
N PRO A 88 -1.37 -0.35 29.68
CA PRO A 88 -2.66 -0.88 29.22
C PRO A 88 -3.77 0.19 29.20
N ASP A 89 -3.70 1.20 30.08
CA ASP A 89 -4.67 2.30 30.13
C ASP A 89 -4.67 3.16 28.85
N ARG A 90 -3.57 3.16 28.11
CA ARG A 90 -3.38 3.92 26.86
C ARG A 90 -3.51 3.06 25.61
N ILE A 91 -4.07 1.86 25.76
CA ILE A 91 -4.10 0.87 24.67
C ILE A 91 -4.85 1.37 23.42
N THR A 92 -5.87 2.21 23.57
CA THR A 92 -6.62 2.78 22.45
C THR A 92 -5.75 3.64 21.53
N PHE A 93 -4.67 4.25 22.06
CA PHE A 93 -3.70 5.02 21.28
C PHE A 93 -2.46 4.22 20.93
N LEU A 94 -1.94 3.42 21.87
CA LEU A 94 -0.69 2.70 21.67
C LEU A 94 -0.84 1.51 20.73
N ALA A 95 -1.96 0.80 20.77
CA ALA A 95 -2.17 -0.35 19.89
C ALA A 95 -2.16 0.03 18.39
N PRO A 96 -2.92 1.06 17.95
CA PRO A 96 -2.82 1.55 16.58
C PRO A 96 -1.40 2.01 16.20
N LEU A 97 -0.70 2.71 17.10
CA LEU A 97 0.68 3.15 16.85
C LEU A 97 1.63 1.96 16.64
N CYS A 98 1.57 0.96 17.52
CA CYS A 98 2.38 -0.26 17.37
C CYS A 98 2.08 -0.97 16.05
N THR A 99 0.80 -1.11 15.72
CA THR A 99 0.37 -1.75 14.46
C THR A 99 0.83 -0.96 13.25
N PHE A 100 0.69 0.38 13.28
CA PHE A 100 1.14 1.27 12.23
C PHE A 100 2.65 1.14 11.97
N PHE A 101 3.48 1.29 13.02
CA PHE A 101 4.93 1.22 12.86
C PHE A 101 5.40 -0.16 12.41
N LEU A 102 4.80 -1.24 12.90
CA LEU A 102 5.10 -2.58 12.41
C LEU A 102 4.74 -2.74 10.94
N THR A 103 3.60 -2.20 10.50
CA THR A 103 3.19 -2.20 9.09
C THR A 103 4.16 -1.39 8.23
N VAL A 104 4.57 -0.20 8.69
CA VAL A 104 5.58 0.62 7.99
C VAL A 104 6.89 -0.14 7.79
N LEU A 105 7.35 -0.86 8.81
CA LEU A 105 8.58 -1.65 8.73
C LEU A 105 8.44 -2.84 7.78
N VAL A 106 7.32 -3.54 7.81
CA VAL A 106 7.14 -4.81 7.08
C VAL A 106 6.58 -4.61 5.67
N GLY A 107 5.94 -3.48 5.42
CA GLY A 107 5.32 -3.15 4.12
C GLY A 107 3.97 -3.80 3.86
N THR A 108 3.42 -4.54 4.83
CA THR A 108 2.13 -5.22 4.72
C THR A 108 1.33 -5.16 6.02
N GLY A 109 -0.01 -5.12 5.92
CA GLY A 109 -0.91 -5.09 7.07
C GLY A 109 -1.04 -6.41 7.86
N HIS A 110 -0.33 -7.47 7.46
CA HIS A 110 -0.48 -8.82 8.06
C HIS A 110 0.01 -8.93 9.51
N VAL A 111 0.78 -7.97 9.99
CA VAL A 111 1.19 -7.89 11.40
C VAL A 111 0.00 -7.84 12.36
N VAL A 112 -1.14 -7.37 11.90
CA VAL A 112 -2.37 -7.29 12.68
C VAL A 112 -2.87 -8.66 13.16
N TYR A 113 -2.69 -9.72 12.38
CA TYR A 113 -3.18 -11.04 12.76
C TYR A 113 -2.50 -11.62 14.00
N THR A 114 -1.26 -11.25 14.24
CA THR A 114 -0.53 -11.67 15.44
C THR A 114 -0.73 -10.70 16.61
N LEU A 115 -0.82 -9.40 16.31
CA LEU A 115 -0.92 -8.38 17.35
C LEU A 115 -2.37 -8.22 17.87
N MET A 116 -3.38 -8.44 17.04
CA MET A 116 -4.79 -8.24 17.40
C MET A 116 -5.27 -9.09 18.58
N PRO A 117 -4.98 -10.41 18.67
CA PRO A 117 -5.33 -11.21 19.84
C PRO A 117 -4.74 -10.65 21.13
N ILE A 118 -3.51 -10.10 21.08
CA ILE A 118 -2.81 -9.50 22.21
C ILE A 118 -3.51 -8.20 22.64
N ILE A 119 -3.86 -7.35 21.67
CA ILE A 119 -4.59 -6.09 21.91
C ILE A 119 -5.93 -6.40 22.57
N CYS A 120 -6.69 -7.36 22.04
CA CYS A 120 -7.97 -7.78 22.62
C CYS A 120 -7.82 -8.32 24.05
N ASP A 121 -6.81 -9.16 24.32
CA ASP A 121 -6.55 -9.72 25.65
C ASP A 121 -6.22 -8.65 26.68
N ILE A 122 -5.35 -7.68 26.32
CA ILE A 122 -4.99 -6.57 27.22
C ILE A 122 -6.21 -5.66 27.48
N ALA A 123 -6.98 -5.33 26.46
CA ALA A 123 -8.17 -4.50 26.59
C ALA A 123 -9.21 -5.17 27.50
N LEU A 124 -9.50 -6.46 27.28
CA LEU A 124 -10.41 -7.26 28.11
C LEU A 124 -10.01 -7.28 29.58
N LYS A 125 -8.73 -7.60 29.88
CA LYS A 125 -8.19 -7.68 31.23
C LYS A 125 -8.21 -6.33 31.95
N LYS A 126 -8.16 -5.23 31.20
CA LYS A 126 -8.24 -3.86 31.75
C LYS A 126 -9.69 -3.34 31.86
N GLY A 127 -10.69 -4.09 31.38
CA GLY A 127 -12.09 -3.64 31.35
C GLY A 127 -12.39 -2.60 30.25
N ILE A 128 -11.44 -2.34 29.35
CA ILE A 128 -11.61 -1.44 28.20
C ILE A 128 -12.36 -2.19 27.11
N ARG A 129 -13.36 -1.54 26.51
CA ARG A 129 -14.11 -2.09 25.37
C ARG A 129 -13.19 -2.37 24.18
N PRO A 130 -12.96 -3.66 23.79
CA PRO A 130 -11.99 -4.01 22.74
C PRO A 130 -12.28 -3.36 21.39
N GLU A 131 -13.54 -3.07 21.04
CA GLU A 131 -13.92 -2.35 19.82
C GLU A 131 -13.08 -1.09 19.61
N ARG A 132 -12.71 -0.37 20.68
CA ARG A 132 -11.97 0.89 20.61
C ARG A 132 -10.54 0.70 20.07
N PRO A 133 -9.65 -0.04 20.77
CA PRO A 133 -8.27 -0.24 20.27
C PRO A 133 -8.21 -1.15 19.06
N CYS A 134 -9.05 -2.20 18.98
CA CYS A 134 -9.00 -3.17 17.90
C CYS A 134 -9.49 -2.59 16.57
N GLY A 135 -10.58 -1.82 16.59
CA GLY A 135 -11.08 -1.14 15.38
C GLY A 135 -10.04 -0.20 14.78
N VAL A 136 -9.43 0.65 15.61
CA VAL A 136 -8.39 1.60 15.14
C VAL A 136 -7.09 0.87 14.75
N ALA A 137 -6.71 -0.22 15.44
CA ALA A 137 -5.53 -1.00 15.08
C ALA A 137 -5.71 -1.73 13.72
N SER A 138 -6.92 -2.20 13.40
CA SER A 138 -7.21 -2.73 12.05
C SER A 138 -6.98 -1.65 10.99
N ILE A 139 -7.53 -0.46 11.18
CA ILE A 139 -7.31 0.69 10.28
C ILE A 139 -5.81 1.02 10.17
N ALA A 140 -5.10 1.08 11.30
CA ALA A 140 -3.67 1.37 11.36
C ALA A 140 -2.81 0.40 10.54
N SER A 141 -3.20 -0.89 10.52
CA SER A 141 -2.50 -1.93 9.75
C SER A 141 -2.55 -1.67 8.24
N GLN A 142 -3.53 -0.97 7.77
CA GLN A 142 -3.69 -0.67 6.35
C GLN A 142 -3.16 0.72 5.99
N VAL A 143 -3.42 1.72 6.82
CA VAL A 143 -2.90 3.08 6.62
C VAL A 143 -1.36 3.10 6.63
N GLY A 144 -0.71 2.28 7.45
CA GLY A 144 0.75 2.13 7.48
C GLY A 144 1.37 1.68 6.15
N ILE A 145 0.60 1.08 5.24
CA ILE A 145 1.09 0.64 3.92
C ILE A 145 1.54 1.84 3.08
N THR A 146 0.77 2.94 3.05
CA THR A 146 1.15 4.17 2.31
C THR A 146 2.30 4.93 2.95
N CYS A 147 2.77 4.48 4.10
CA CYS A 147 3.91 5.03 4.83
C CYS A 147 5.14 4.10 4.84
N SER A 148 5.10 2.99 4.11
CA SER A 148 6.21 2.03 4.06
C SER A 148 7.08 2.21 2.83
N PRO A 149 8.42 2.29 2.99
CA PRO A 149 9.34 2.48 1.86
C PRO A 149 9.38 1.28 0.90
N ILE A 150 8.87 0.13 1.31
CA ILE A 150 8.87 -1.11 0.52
C ILE A 150 7.48 -1.54 0.06
N ALA A 151 6.44 -0.79 0.43
CA ALA A 151 5.09 -1.13 0.04
C ALA A 151 4.81 -0.82 -1.43
N ALA A 152 4.05 -1.70 -2.07
CA ALA A 152 3.67 -1.59 -3.47
C ALA A 152 3.05 -0.23 -3.83
N ALA A 153 2.23 0.34 -2.94
CA ALA A 153 1.56 1.62 -3.17
C ALA A 153 2.56 2.79 -3.26
N VAL A 154 3.54 2.85 -2.36
CA VAL A 154 4.57 3.92 -2.34
C VAL A 154 5.52 3.78 -3.52
N VAL A 155 5.96 2.54 -3.80
CA VAL A 155 6.83 2.25 -4.93
C VAL A 155 6.16 2.59 -6.26
N ALA A 156 4.89 2.20 -6.42
CA ALA A 156 4.11 2.52 -7.61
C ALA A 156 3.92 4.04 -7.77
N PHE A 157 3.58 4.73 -6.67
CA PHE A 157 3.43 6.18 -6.68
C PHE A 157 4.69 6.88 -7.18
N VAL A 158 5.85 6.57 -6.59
CA VAL A 158 7.14 7.17 -6.98
C VAL A 158 7.49 6.84 -8.43
N THR A 159 7.34 5.58 -8.86
CA THR A 159 7.68 5.17 -10.22
C THR A 159 6.81 5.88 -11.26
N ILE A 160 5.50 5.94 -11.05
CA ILE A 160 4.56 6.57 -11.98
C ILE A 160 4.73 8.11 -11.97
N SER A 161 4.93 8.72 -10.81
CA SER A 161 5.12 10.16 -10.68
C SER A 161 6.38 10.62 -11.41
N ASN A 162 7.50 9.90 -11.25
CA ASN A 162 8.74 10.21 -11.95
C ASN A 162 8.61 10.04 -13.47
N ALA A 163 7.84 9.05 -13.94
CA ALA A 163 7.54 8.88 -15.36
C ALA A 163 6.68 10.04 -15.92
N ASN A 164 5.92 10.73 -15.07
CA ASN A 164 5.08 11.89 -15.41
C ASN A 164 5.71 13.23 -14.99
N HIS A 165 7.03 13.31 -14.91
CA HIS A 165 7.81 14.53 -14.64
C HIS A 165 7.57 15.17 -13.26
N PHE A 166 6.99 14.44 -12.31
CA PHE A 166 6.99 14.83 -10.91
C PHE A 166 8.11 14.09 -10.17
N ASP A 167 9.25 14.75 -10.06
CA ASP A 167 10.49 14.17 -9.53
C ASP A 167 10.39 14.02 -8.00
N ILE A 168 9.95 12.87 -7.55
CA ILE A 168 9.78 12.55 -6.14
C ILE A 168 10.52 11.28 -5.75
N SER A 169 11.11 11.29 -4.57
CA SER A 169 11.78 10.13 -3.97
C SER A 169 10.87 9.43 -2.95
N ILE A 170 11.21 8.18 -2.59
CA ILE A 170 10.51 7.47 -1.50
C ILE A 170 10.56 8.29 -0.21
N PRO A 171 11.71 8.81 0.29
CA PRO A 171 11.73 9.70 1.45
C PRO A 171 10.81 10.92 1.31
N GLY A 172 10.71 11.50 0.11
CA GLY A 172 9.80 12.62 -0.16
C GLY A 172 8.34 12.26 0.08
N VAL A 173 7.90 11.09 -0.41
CA VAL A 173 6.54 10.58 -0.12
C VAL A 173 6.36 10.33 1.37
N LEU A 174 7.33 9.69 2.03
CA LEU A 174 7.24 9.35 3.46
C LEU A 174 7.22 10.58 4.36
N MET A 175 7.93 11.65 3.98
CA MET A 175 7.93 12.93 4.69
C MET A 175 6.53 13.56 4.77
N ILE A 176 5.69 13.31 3.78
CA ILE A 176 4.30 13.76 3.75
C ILE A 176 3.36 12.72 4.37
N SER A 177 3.46 11.46 3.95
CA SER A 177 2.51 10.40 4.33
C SER A 177 2.60 10.01 5.80
N ILE A 178 3.81 9.90 6.39
CA ILE A 178 3.96 9.48 7.79
C ILE A 178 3.30 10.47 8.76
N PRO A 179 3.63 11.77 8.77
CA PRO A 179 2.99 12.70 9.69
C PRO A 179 1.48 12.82 9.43
N ALA A 180 1.05 12.82 8.17
CA ALA A 180 -0.35 12.89 7.82
C ALA A 180 -1.16 11.69 8.33
N CYS A 181 -0.67 10.48 8.09
CA CYS A 181 -1.33 9.26 8.55
C CYS A 181 -1.27 9.10 10.07
N LEU A 182 -0.21 9.54 10.73
CA LEU A 182 -0.16 9.60 12.20
C LEU A 182 -1.21 10.56 12.77
N CYS A 183 -1.37 11.75 12.19
CA CYS A 183 -2.43 12.68 12.59
C CYS A 183 -3.82 12.05 12.43
N GLY A 184 -4.09 11.43 11.26
CA GLY A 184 -5.36 10.76 11.02
C GLY A 184 -5.62 9.60 11.97
N LEU A 185 -4.59 8.80 12.25
CA LEU A 185 -4.67 7.68 13.17
C LEU A 185 -4.95 8.13 14.61
N MET A 186 -4.29 9.21 15.06
CA MET A 186 -4.52 9.77 16.39
C MET A 186 -5.91 10.39 16.49
N ALA A 187 -6.41 11.05 15.44
CA ALA A 187 -7.77 11.54 15.38
C ALA A 187 -8.79 10.40 15.47
N ALA A 188 -8.57 9.29 14.75
CA ALA A 188 -9.41 8.10 14.82
C ALA A 188 -9.40 7.44 16.20
N ALA A 189 -8.22 7.36 16.85
CA ALA A 189 -8.08 6.87 18.22
C ALA A 189 -8.82 7.76 19.23
N ALA A 190 -8.70 9.07 19.11
CA ALA A 190 -9.41 10.02 19.94
C ALA A 190 -10.94 9.93 19.78
N ALA A 191 -11.42 9.86 18.53
CA ALA A 191 -12.83 9.66 18.22
C ALA A 191 -13.37 8.33 18.76
N SER A 192 -12.53 7.28 18.81
CA SER A 192 -12.91 5.96 19.32
C SER A 192 -12.79 5.83 20.84
N TYR A 193 -12.09 6.74 21.52
CA TYR A 193 -11.72 6.60 22.94
C TYR A 193 -12.91 6.46 23.89
N HIS A 194 -13.99 7.17 23.61
CA HIS A 194 -15.24 7.12 24.40
C HIS A 194 -16.38 6.36 23.68
N ARG A 195 -16.07 5.61 22.63
CA ARG A 195 -17.09 4.88 21.86
C ARG A 195 -17.67 3.73 22.67
N GLY A 196 -18.99 3.71 22.81
CA GLY A 196 -19.72 2.70 23.59
C GLY A 196 -19.42 2.77 25.10
N LEU A 197 -20.06 1.90 25.87
CA LEU A 197 -19.85 1.78 27.31
C LEU A 197 -18.61 0.94 27.62
N ASP A 198 -17.94 1.23 28.72
CA ASP A 198 -16.93 0.35 29.29
C ASP A 198 -17.53 -1.01 29.65
N LEU A 199 -16.73 -2.07 29.65
CA LEU A 199 -17.23 -3.44 29.81
C LEU A 199 -17.97 -3.68 31.13
N ASP A 200 -17.55 -3.00 32.22
CA ASP A 200 -18.18 -3.04 33.54
C ASP A 200 -19.58 -2.39 33.54
N LYS A 201 -19.82 -1.43 32.64
CA LYS A 201 -21.06 -0.67 32.53
C LYS A 201 -21.95 -1.16 31.37
N ASP A 202 -21.48 -2.06 30.53
CA ASP A 202 -22.26 -2.61 29.40
C ASP A 202 -23.20 -3.73 29.87
N PRO A 203 -24.53 -3.50 29.93
CA PRO A 203 -25.47 -4.52 30.42
C PRO A 203 -25.48 -5.80 29.57
N ARG A 204 -25.21 -5.68 28.27
CA ARG A 204 -25.18 -6.83 27.34
C ARG A 204 -23.96 -7.69 27.61
N PHE A 205 -22.82 -7.06 27.85
CA PHE A 205 -21.58 -7.77 28.19
C PHE A 205 -21.69 -8.40 29.58
N GLN A 206 -22.20 -7.69 30.56
CA GLN A 206 -22.40 -8.20 31.92
C GLN A 206 -23.42 -9.38 31.96
N ALA A 207 -24.42 -9.38 31.10
CA ALA A 207 -25.33 -10.51 30.96
C ALA A 207 -24.65 -11.78 30.42
N LYS A 208 -23.68 -11.63 29.47
CA LYS A 208 -22.88 -12.76 28.97
C LYS A 208 -22.02 -13.38 30.06
N LEU A 209 -21.46 -12.58 30.96
CA LEU A 209 -20.58 -13.07 32.04
C LEU A 209 -21.30 -13.90 33.10
N LYS A 210 -22.67 -13.87 33.16
CA LYS A 210 -23.46 -14.74 34.05
C LYS A 210 -23.46 -16.20 33.61
N ASP A 211 -23.17 -16.47 32.34
CA ASP A 211 -22.98 -17.82 31.81
C ASP A 211 -21.53 -18.28 32.04
N PRO A 212 -21.28 -19.34 32.81
CA PRO A 212 -19.94 -19.84 33.08
C PRO A 212 -19.17 -20.22 31.79
N ALA A 213 -19.84 -20.75 30.77
CA ALA A 213 -19.21 -21.10 29.52
C ALA A 213 -18.75 -19.86 28.74
N GLN A 214 -19.55 -18.80 28.75
CA GLN A 214 -19.19 -17.50 28.14
C GLN A 214 -18.05 -16.83 28.93
N TYR A 215 -18.08 -16.88 30.25
CA TYR A 215 -17.00 -16.37 31.08
C TYR A 215 -15.67 -17.04 30.80
N GLU A 216 -15.66 -18.39 30.74
CA GLU A 216 -14.45 -19.15 30.38
C GLU A 216 -13.97 -18.86 28.96
N TYR A 217 -14.88 -18.74 27.98
CA TYR A 217 -14.52 -18.35 26.61
C TYR A 217 -13.87 -16.96 26.55
N ILE A 218 -14.38 -16.00 27.30
CA ILE A 218 -13.91 -14.61 27.28
C ILE A 218 -12.58 -14.45 28.03
N TYR A 219 -12.44 -15.02 29.22
CA TYR A 219 -11.31 -14.81 30.14
C TYR A 219 -10.38 -16.00 30.31
N GLY A 220 -10.77 -17.22 29.93
CA GLY A 220 -10.02 -18.46 30.17
C GLY A 220 -8.73 -18.60 29.34
N GLY A 221 -8.57 -17.76 28.31
CA GLY A 221 -7.36 -17.78 27.49
C GLY A 221 -6.51 -16.52 27.66
N SER A 222 -5.20 -16.63 27.43
CA SER A 222 -4.27 -15.50 27.35
C SER A 222 -3.50 -15.53 26.04
N ALA A 223 -3.56 -14.43 25.28
CA ALA A 223 -2.76 -14.29 24.07
C ALA A 223 -1.44 -13.58 24.43
N THR A 224 -0.31 -14.28 24.25
CA THR A 224 1.03 -13.73 24.47
C THR A 224 2.05 -14.36 23.53
N THR A 225 3.04 -13.59 23.14
CA THR A 225 4.22 -14.06 22.41
C THR A 225 5.48 -14.01 23.28
N LEU A 226 5.38 -13.48 24.51
CA LEU A 226 6.53 -13.23 25.39
C LEU A 226 7.21 -14.51 25.86
N ASP A 227 6.48 -15.63 25.91
CA ASP A 227 7.02 -16.94 26.30
C ASP A 227 7.88 -17.57 25.21
N LYS A 228 7.80 -17.05 23.98
CA LYS A 228 8.57 -17.56 22.85
C LYS A 228 10.02 -17.09 22.94
N HIS A 229 10.95 -18.03 23.03
CA HIS A 229 12.38 -17.71 22.96
C HIS A 229 12.76 -17.21 21.57
N ILE A 230 13.34 -16.02 21.50
CA ILE A 230 13.82 -15.41 20.24
C ILE A 230 15.35 -15.55 20.18
N PRO A 231 15.89 -16.38 19.27
CA PRO A 231 17.33 -16.52 19.11
C PRO A 231 17.97 -15.24 18.60
N GLN A 232 19.28 -15.07 18.87
CA GLN A 232 20.01 -13.87 18.44
C GLN A 232 20.04 -13.74 16.90
N SER A 233 20.02 -14.84 16.15
CA SER A 233 19.94 -14.84 14.69
C SER A 233 18.68 -14.12 14.17
N SER A 234 17.53 -14.28 14.84
CA SER A 234 16.29 -13.59 14.48
C SER A 234 16.39 -12.09 14.68
N LYS A 235 17.05 -11.64 15.75
CA LYS A 235 17.32 -10.22 16.00
C LYS A 235 18.28 -9.65 14.95
N ASN A 236 19.32 -10.39 14.60
CA ASN A 236 20.27 -10.00 13.57
C ASN A 236 19.60 -9.86 12.21
N ALA A 237 18.62 -10.70 11.88
CA ALA A 237 17.84 -10.57 10.64
C ALA A 237 17.07 -9.24 10.59
N VAL A 238 16.48 -8.81 11.70
CA VAL A 238 15.83 -7.49 11.78
C VAL A 238 16.84 -6.37 11.58
N PHE A 239 18.03 -6.45 12.19
CA PHE A 239 19.06 -5.43 11.99
C PHE A 239 19.58 -5.37 10.55
N ILE A 240 19.74 -6.53 9.87
CA ILE A 240 20.09 -6.58 8.44
C ILE A 240 19.00 -5.92 7.60
N PHE A 241 17.74 -6.22 7.89
CA PHE A 241 16.59 -5.64 7.21
C PHE A 241 16.50 -4.12 7.39
N LEU A 242 16.63 -3.63 8.64
CA LEU A 242 16.64 -2.20 8.93
C LEU A 242 17.87 -1.49 8.32
N GLY A 243 19.02 -2.16 8.31
CA GLY A 243 20.23 -1.68 7.64
C GLY A 243 20.03 -1.52 6.13
N ALA A 244 19.34 -2.47 5.49
CA ALA A 244 18.99 -2.37 4.07
C ALA A 244 18.06 -1.17 3.79
N LEU A 245 17.05 -0.96 4.63
CA LEU A 245 16.18 0.22 4.54
C LEU A 245 16.97 1.53 4.71
N ALA A 246 17.88 1.58 5.69
CA ALA A 246 18.74 2.73 5.91
C ALA A 246 19.66 3.02 4.70
N VAL A 247 20.21 2.00 4.06
CA VAL A 247 21.01 2.13 2.83
C VAL A 247 20.17 2.66 1.67
N ILE A 248 18.93 2.19 1.49
CA ILE A 248 18.03 2.70 0.45
C ILE A 248 17.71 4.18 0.70
N VAL A 249 17.38 4.55 1.93
CA VAL A 249 17.11 5.95 2.31
C VAL A 249 18.34 6.81 2.12
N PHE A 250 19.52 6.33 2.49
CA PHE A 250 20.79 7.03 2.27
C PHE A 250 21.00 7.35 0.79
N PHE A 251 20.90 6.37 -0.11
CA PHE A 251 21.05 6.59 -1.55
C PHE A 251 19.93 7.44 -2.16
N ALA A 252 18.73 7.41 -1.58
CA ALA A 252 17.65 8.28 -2.03
C ALA A 252 17.90 9.77 -1.70
N ILE A 253 18.59 10.05 -0.59
CA ILE A 253 19.00 11.41 -0.19
C ILE A 253 20.29 11.81 -0.92
N PHE A 254 21.28 10.93 -0.98
CA PHE A 254 22.60 11.18 -1.55
C PHE A 254 22.76 10.49 -2.90
N GLN A 255 21.98 10.90 -3.90
CA GLN A 255 22.03 10.30 -5.24
C GLN A 255 23.40 10.44 -5.92
N SER A 256 24.17 11.47 -5.56
CA SER A 256 25.54 11.66 -6.04
C SER A 256 26.53 10.56 -5.60
N ALA A 257 26.20 9.79 -4.57
CA ALA A 257 26.99 8.63 -4.12
C ALA A 257 26.72 7.36 -4.94
N LEU A 258 25.70 7.37 -5.79
CA LEU A 258 25.37 6.22 -6.65
C LEU A 258 26.33 6.13 -7.84
N PRO A 259 26.64 4.90 -8.29
CA PRO A 259 27.34 4.70 -9.56
C PRO A 259 26.56 5.37 -10.69
N ALA A 260 27.27 6.09 -11.55
CA ALA A 260 26.68 6.75 -12.71
C ALA A 260 27.21 6.11 -14.00
N TYR A 261 26.29 5.88 -14.94
CA TYR A 261 26.60 5.22 -16.21
C TYR A 261 26.31 6.16 -17.37
N ASP A 262 27.08 6.03 -18.44
CA ASP A 262 26.87 6.78 -19.66
C ASP A 262 25.52 6.43 -20.29
N THR A 263 24.71 7.44 -20.52
CA THR A 263 23.36 7.32 -21.09
C THR A 263 23.20 8.38 -22.18
N LEU A 264 22.49 8.04 -23.25
CA LEU A 264 22.19 8.97 -24.33
C LEU A 264 20.95 9.79 -23.97
N ARG A 265 20.95 11.08 -24.32
CA ARG A 265 19.76 11.91 -24.35
C ARG A 265 19.64 12.64 -25.69
N ALA A 266 18.43 12.95 -26.07
CA ALA A 266 18.16 13.75 -27.25
C ALA A 266 18.62 15.20 -27.06
N VAL A 267 19.26 15.79 -28.07
CA VAL A 267 19.55 17.22 -28.09
C VAL A 267 18.25 17.98 -28.40
N LYS A 268 17.87 18.93 -27.52
CA LYS A 268 16.66 19.71 -27.71
C LYS A 268 16.79 20.60 -28.96
N GLY A 269 15.77 20.54 -29.82
CA GLY A 269 15.72 21.34 -31.04
C GLY A 269 16.58 20.82 -32.19
N ALA A 270 17.12 19.60 -32.07
CA ALA A 270 17.83 18.97 -33.17
C ALA A 270 16.87 18.54 -34.30
N ASP A 271 17.22 18.85 -35.53
CA ASP A 271 16.45 18.42 -36.69
C ASP A 271 16.48 16.90 -36.86
N PRO A 272 15.42 16.26 -37.32
CA PRO A 272 15.39 14.81 -37.50
C PRO A 272 16.46 14.32 -38.51
N LEU A 273 17.06 13.15 -38.23
CA LEU A 273 18.01 12.51 -39.14
C LEU A 273 17.24 11.95 -40.35
N VAL A 274 17.52 12.45 -41.51
CA VAL A 274 17.03 11.87 -42.78
C VAL A 274 17.92 10.69 -43.16
N VAL A 275 17.37 9.49 -43.09
CA VAL A 275 18.10 8.24 -43.45
C VAL A 275 17.84 7.88 -44.91
N SER A 276 16.64 8.18 -45.41
CA SER A 276 16.24 8.02 -46.86
C SER A 276 15.04 8.90 -47.14
N ASP A 277 14.64 9.04 -48.40
CA ASP A 277 13.50 9.86 -48.82
C ASP A 277 12.17 9.54 -48.10
N SER A 278 12.07 8.37 -47.48
CA SER A 278 10.90 7.91 -46.76
C SER A 278 11.09 7.66 -45.26
N VAL A 279 12.33 7.80 -44.75
CA VAL A 279 12.66 7.45 -43.35
C VAL A 279 13.41 8.61 -42.68
N THR A 280 12.76 9.24 -41.72
CA THR A 280 13.35 10.23 -40.83
C THR A 280 13.33 9.72 -39.41
N LEU A 281 14.45 9.82 -38.67
CA LEU A 281 14.57 9.42 -37.28
C LEU A 281 14.72 10.65 -36.38
N THR A 282 13.85 10.77 -35.40
CA THR A 282 13.99 11.84 -34.38
C THR A 282 15.10 11.49 -33.38
N ALA A 283 15.63 12.51 -32.70
CA ALA A 283 16.62 12.33 -31.64
C ALA A 283 16.13 11.36 -30.54
N ASP A 284 14.83 11.40 -30.19
CA ASP A 284 14.23 10.47 -29.22
C ASP A 284 14.20 9.02 -29.73
N GLN A 285 13.96 8.81 -31.02
CA GLN A 285 13.99 7.47 -31.62
C GLN A 285 15.41 6.89 -31.59
N LEU A 286 16.43 7.74 -31.85
CA LEU A 286 17.83 7.35 -31.78
C LEU A 286 18.22 6.98 -30.33
N VAL A 287 17.80 7.77 -29.34
CA VAL A 287 18.03 7.46 -27.93
C VAL A 287 17.36 6.13 -27.53
N LYS A 288 16.12 5.90 -27.95
CA LYS A 288 15.42 4.61 -27.71
C LYS A 288 16.13 3.42 -28.36
N ALA A 289 16.69 3.62 -29.53
CA ALA A 289 17.49 2.61 -30.24
C ALA A 289 18.91 2.48 -29.68
N LYS A 290 19.32 3.30 -28.72
CA LYS A 290 20.68 3.40 -28.15
C LYS A 290 21.75 3.74 -29.21
N ILE A 291 21.37 4.54 -30.20
CA ILE A 291 22.25 4.98 -31.28
C ILE A 291 22.74 6.39 -30.99
N SER A 292 24.06 6.57 -30.92
CA SER A 292 24.71 7.87 -30.75
C SER A 292 24.96 8.52 -32.11
N VAL A 293 24.40 9.73 -32.30
CA VAL A 293 24.60 10.53 -33.52
C VAL A 293 24.99 11.94 -33.08
N ALA A 294 26.12 12.41 -33.57
CA ALA A 294 26.64 13.75 -33.27
C ALA A 294 25.62 14.83 -33.66
N GLY A 295 25.35 15.77 -32.78
CA GLY A 295 24.37 16.84 -32.98
C GLY A 295 22.92 16.46 -32.72
N LEU A 296 22.59 15.16 -32.62
CA LEU A 296 21.23 14.65 -32.35
C LEU A 296 21.10 14.02 -30.96
N THR A 297 22.17 13.37 -30.51
CA THR A 297 22.23 12.76 -29.19
C THR A 297 23.50 13.18 -28.47
N GLU A 298 23.43 13.33 -27.17
CA GLU A 298 24.58 13.58 -26.31
C GLU A 298 24.67 12.53 -25.19
N THR A 299 25.91 12.16 -24.85
CA THR A 299 26.19 11.24 -23.76
C THR A 299 26.31 12.03 -22.45
N PHE A 300 25.59 11.60 -21.43
CA PHE A 300 25.70 12.15 -20.09
C PHE A 300 25.73 11.03 -19.04
N LYS A 301 26.32 11.31 -17.89
CA LYS A 301 26.35 10.37 -16.77
C LYS A 301 25.05 10.46 -15.99
N LYS A 302 24.29 9.37 -15.98
CA LYS A 302 23.05 9.24 -15.20
C LYS A 302 23.29 8.32 -14.01
N PRO A 303 22.94 8.76 -12.78
CA PRO A 303 23.02 7.88 -11.60
C PRO A 303 22.13 6.63 -11.77
N LEU A 304 22.51 5.55 -11.11
CA LEU A 304 21.71 4.32 -11.06
C LEU A 304 20.29 4.64 -10.57
N ALA A 305 19.30 4.19 -11.31
CA ALA A 305 17.90 4.46 -10.96
C ALA A 305 17.52 3.84 -9.62
N MET A 306 16.76 4.55 -8.79
CA MET A 306 16.39 4.12 -7.44
C MET A 306 15.59 2.81 -7.42
N ASN A 307 14.80 2.52 -8.46
CA ASN A 307 14.13 1.23 -8.60
C ASN A 307 15.12 0.05 -8.61
N LEU A 308 16.25 0.17 -9.30
CA LEU A 308 17.30 -0.84 -9.31
C LEU A 308 18.07 -0.90 -7.98
N VAL A 309 18.34 0.25 -7.35
CA VAL A 309 18.97 0.29 -6.01
C VAL A 309 18.15 -0.51 -5.00
N ILE A 310 16.83 -0.28 -4.97
CA ILE A 310 15.93 -1.01 -4.06
C ILE A 310 15.98 -2.51 -4.33
N GLN A 311 15.88 -2.92 -5.60
CA GLN A 311 15.92 -4.34 -5.98
C GLN A 311 17.24 -5.00 -5.53
N ILE A 312 18.37 -4.38 -5.84
CA ILE A 312 19.70 -4.91 -5.49
C ILE A 312 19.89 -5.02 -3.99
N VAL A 313 19.58 -3.96 -3.24
CA VAL A 313 19.77 -3.91 -1.78
C VAL A 313 18.84 -4.90 -1.07
N MET A 314 17.59 -5.03 -1.50
CA MET A 314 16.64 -5.98 -0.90
C MET A 314 17.02 -7.44 -1.15
N ILE A 315 17.45 -7.80 -2.36
CA ILE A 315 17.91 -9.16 -2.67
C ILE A 315 19.22 -9.46 -1.93
N MET A 316 20.14 -8.51 -1.85
CA MET A 316 21.36 -8.65 -1.04
C MET A 316 21.05 -8.89 0.43
N ALA A 317 20.15 -8.11 1.03
CA ALA A 317 19.73 -8.28 2.42
C ALA A 317 19.07 -9.64 2.66
N ALA A 318 18.24 -10.10 1.72
CA ALA A 318 17.65 -11.44 1.76
C ALA A 318 18.74 -12.53 1.80
N ALA A 319 19.75 -12.43 0.92
CA ALA A 319 20.87 -13.37 0.90
C ALA A 319 21.68 -13.34 2.20
N LEU A 320 21.98 -12.17 2.75
CA LEU A 320 22.68 -12.04 4.04
C LEU A 320 21.90 -12.69 5.19
N MET A 321 20.57 -12.53 5.22
CA MET A 321 19.73 -13.18 6.24
C MET A 321 19.69 -14.70 6.09
N ILE A 322 19.71 -15.25 4.88
CA ILE A 322 19.82 -16.69 4.64
C ILE A 322 21.15 -17.23 5.16
N ILE A 323 22.26 -16.56 4.81
CA ILE A 323 23.61 -17.02 5.14
C ILE A 323 23.89 -16.88 6.65
N PHE A 324 23.65 -15.71 7.22
CA PHE A 324 24.09 -15.38 8.58
C PHE A 324 23.01 -15.60 9.65
N CYS A 325 21.72 -15.57 9.27
CA CYS A 325 20.63 -15.71 10.24
C CYS A 325 19.90 -17.05 10.14
N LYS A 326 20.40 -17.99 9.33
CA LYS A 326 19.80 -19.34 9.16
C LYS A 326 18.32 -19.27 8.73
N ALA A 327 17.93 -18.22 8.01
CA ALA A 327 16.57 -18.09 7.51
C ALA A 327 16.30 -19.16 6.44
N SER A 328 15.17 -19.85 6.55
CA SER A 328 14.79 -20.89 5.61
C SER A 328 14.01 -20.31 4.43
N PRO A 329 14.52 -20.35 3.18
CA PRO A 329 13.78 -19.88 2.01
C PRO A 329 12.44 -20.62 1.83
N LYS A 330 12.42 -21.93 2.13
CA LYS A 330 11.20 -22.74 2.06
C LYS A 330 10.12 -22.24 3.02
N LYS A 331 10.50 -21.85 4.25
CA LYS A 331 9.57 -21.25 5.21
C LYS A 331 9.14 -19.85 4.78
N ALA A 332 10.03 -19.10 4.15
CA ALA A 332 9.71 -17.76 3.65
C ALA A 332 8.60 -17.79 2.60
N VAL A 333 8.71 -18.67 1.60
CA VAL A 333 7.69 -18.85 0.55
C VAL A 333 6.34 -19.34 1.11
N ALA A 334 6.35 -20.15 2.15
CA ALA A 334 5.15 -20.57 2.86
C ALA A 334 4.59 -19.51 3.82
N GLY A 335 5.36 -18.45 4.10
CA GLY A 335 4.99 -17.40 5.05
C GLY A 335 3.96 -16.39 4.49
N PRO A 336 3.10 -15.83 5.34
CA PRO A 336 2.03 -14.94 4.93
C PRO A 336 2.54 -13.65 4.29
N VAL A 337 3.71 -13.13 4.65
CA VAL A 337 4.27 -11.92 4.04
C VAL A 337 4.60 -12.15 2.57
N TRP A 338 5.28 -13.26 2.25
CA TRP A 338 5.61 -13.59 0.87
C TRP A 338 4.38 -13.92 0.04
N GLN A 339 3.46 -14.72 0.59
CA GLN A 339 2.22 -15.10 -0.11
C GLN A 339 1.37 -13.89 -0.44
N SER A 340 1.15 -12.99 0.51
CA SER A 340 0.36 -11.78 0.27
C SER A 340 1.02 -10.82 -0.72
N GLY A 341 2.35 -10.72 -0.67
CA GLY A 341 3.10 -9.92 -1.62
C GLY A 341 2.97 -10.45 -3.05
N MET A 342 3.05 -11.78 -3.24
CA MET A 342 2.86 -12.39 -4.56
C MET A 342 1.41 -12.29 -5.05
N VAL A 343 0.43 -12.38 -4.15
CA VAL A 343 -0.97 -12.08 -4.47
C VAL A 343 -1.12 -10.63 -4.95
N ALA A 344 -0.46 -9.68 -4.28
CA ALA A 344 -0.48 -8.28 -4.71
C ALA A 344 0.20 -8.09 -6.08
N VAL A 345 1.30 -8.78 -6.37
CA VAL A 345 1.95 -8.77 -7.69
C VAL A 345 0.97 -9.17 -8.80
N VAL A 346 0.28 -10.30 -8.63
CA VAL A 346 -0.69 -10.78 -9.63
C VAL A 346 -1.87 -9.82 -9.78
N ALA A 347 -2.38 -9.29 -8.66
CA ALA A 347 -3.48 -8.33 -8.68
C ALA A 347 -3.07 -7.05 -9.44
N ILE A 348 -1.93 -6.46 -9.10
CA ILE A 348 -1.41 -5.26 -9.75
C ILE A 348 -1.17 -5.51 -11.25
N TYR A 349 -0.57 -6.64 -11.60
CA TYR A 349 -0.30 -6.98 -12.99
C TYR A 349 -1.57 -6.96 -13.83
N GLY A 350 -2.60 -7.69 -13.43
CA GLY A 350 -3.85 -7.78 -14.20
C GLY A 350 -4.64 -6.49 -14.23
N ILE A 351 -4.83 -5.85 -13.05
CA ILE A 351 -5.63 -4.63 -12.93
C ILE A 351 -4.98 -3.47 -13.69
N ALA A 352 -3.68 -3.26 -13.47
CA ALA A 352 -2.99 -2.13 -14.06
C ALA A 352 -2.91 -2.25 -15.58
N TRP A 353 -2.65 -3.44 -16.10
CA TRP A 353 -2.60 -3.65 -17.53
C TRP A 353 -3.98 -3.46 -18.20
N LEU A 354 -5.05 -3.96 -17.57
CA LEU A 354 -6.41 -3.69 -18.02
C LEU A 354 -6.74 -2.19 -18.00
N ALA A 355 -6.44 -1.51 -16.91
CA ALA A 355 -6.69 -0.08 -16.72
C ALA A 355 -5.88 0.76 -17.73
N ASP A 356 -4.58 0.50 -17.87
CA ASP A 356 -3.72 1.20 -18.83
C ASP A 356 -4.18 0.98 -20.28
N THR A 357 -4.61 -0.24 -20.61
CA THR A 357 -5.18 -0.54 -21.94
C THR A 357 -6.42 0.30 -22.23
N TYR A 358 -7.34 0.42 -21.27
CA TYR A 358 -8.54 1.23 -21.47
C TYR A 358 -8.21 2.73 -21.52
N PHE A 359 -7.50 3.24 -20.51
CA PHE A 359 -7.23 4.67 -20.40
C PHE A 359 -6.37 5.21 -21.54
N SER A 360 -5.32 4.52 -21.95
CA SER A 360 -4.45 4.98 -23.05
C SER A 360 -5.16 5.09 -24.38
N ASN A 361 -6.17 4.25 -24.65
CA ASN A 361 -6.97 4.34 -25.88
C ASN A 361 -8.03 5.45 -25.86
N TYR A 362 -8.45 5.93 -24.69
CA TYR A 362 -9.48 6.97 -24.54
C TYR A 362 -8.97 8.25 -23.90
N MET A 363 -7.65 8.43 -23.80
CA MET A 363 -6.99 9.53 -23.10
C MET A 363 -7.53 10.89 -23.54
N ASP A 364 -7.51 11.20 -24.84
CA ASP A 364 -7.91 12.49 -25.39
C ASP A 364 -9.38 12.82 -25.09
N THR A 365 -10.24 11.80 -25.21
CA THR A 365 -11.68 11.96 -24.94
C THR A 365 -11.93 12.22 -23.44
N MET A 366 -11.22 11.53 -22.56
CA MET A 366 -11.36 11.69 -21.11
C MET A 366 -10.82 13.06 -20.65
N GLN A 367 -9.69 13.48 -21.20
CA GLN A 367 -9.15 14.80 -20.93
C GLN A 367 -10.15 15.91 -21.32
N ALA A 368 -10.74 15.83 -22.52
CA ALA A 368 -11.72 16.81 -22.96
C ALA A 368 -12.97 16.86 -22.07
N MET A 369 -13.39 15.72 -21.50
CA MET A 369 -14.60 15.65 -20.68
C MET A 369 -14.39 16.11 -19.22
N LEU A 370 -13.23 15.84 -18.66
CA LEU A 370 -12.95 16.01 -17.23
C LEU A 370 -12.09 17.25 -16.94
N ALA A 371 -11.50 17.86 -17.98
CA ALA A 371 -10.57 18.99 -17.82
C ALA A 371 -11.14 20.14 -17.01
N ASP A 372 -12.41 20.48 -17.22
CA ASP A 372 -13.02 21.62 -16.52
C ASP A 372 -13.24 21.32 -15.02
N VAL A 373 -13.76 20.14 -14.70
CA VAL A 373 -14.02 19.74 -13.30
C VAL A 373 -12.70 19.59 -12.53
N VAL A 374 -11.70 18.96 -13.15
CA VAL A 374 -10.40 18.72 -12.52
C VAL A 374 -9.61 20.02 -12.36
N LYS A 375 -9.72 20.97 -13.31
CA LYS A 375 -9.08 22.28 -13.19
C LYS A 375 -9.67 23.12 -12.07
N GLU A 376 -10.98 23.07 -11.90
CA GLU A 376 -11.68 23.87 -10.88
C GLU A 376 -11.52 23.26 -9.47
N TYR A 377 -11.55 21.92 -9.35
CA TYR A 377 -11.47 21.21 -8.06
C TYR A 377 -10.47 20.05 -8.09
N PRO A 378 -9.15 20.28 -8.19
CA PRO A 378 -8.15 19.22 -8.32
C PRO A 378 -8.17 18.21 -7.16
N TRP A 379 -8.51 18.64 -5.96
CA TRP A 379 -8.62 17.81 -4.77
C TRP A 379 -9.77 16.78 -4.85
N SER A 380 -10.74 17.00 -5.75
CA SER A 380 -11.89 16.08 -5.91
C SER A 380 -11.48 14.67 -6.33
N ILE A 381 -10.29 14.50 -6.90
CA ILE A 381 -9.71 13.19 -7.23
C ILE A 381 -9.57 12.29 -6.00
N ALA A 382 -9.44 12.86 -4.79
CA ALA A 382 -9.43 12.10 -3.54
C ALA A 382 -10.71 11.27 -3.35
N ILE A 383 -11.86 11.82 -3.74
CA ILE A 383 -13.15 11.12 -3.66
C ILE A 383 -13.16 9.96 -4.64
N VAL A 384 -12.62 10.16 -5.85
CA VAL A 384 -12.54 9.11 -6.88
C VAL A 384 -11.63 7.98 -6.40
N PHE A 385 -10.44 8.32 -5.88
CA PHE A 385 -9.51 7.33 -5.32
C PHE A 385 -10.14 6.55 -4.17
N PHE A 386 -10.85 7.23 -3.27
CA PHE A 386 -11.57 6.59 -2.18
C PHE A 386 -12.63 5.62 -2.70
N LEU A 387 -13.52 6.05 -3.59
CA LEU A 387 -14.60 5.23 -4.13
C LEU A 387 -14.08 4.02 -4.90
N VAL A 388 -13.03 4.20 -5.71
CA VAL A 388 -12.37 3.09 -6.41
C VAL A 388 -11.73 2.12 -5.41
N SER A 389 -11.12 2.63 -4.34
CA SER A 389 -10.51 1.78 -3.31
C SER A 389 -11.52 1.00 -2.48
N VAL A 390 -12.77 1.45 -2.36
CA VAL A 390 -13.86 0.64 -1.77
C VAL A 390 -14.11 -0.65 -2.55
N LEU A 391 -13.91 -0.62 -3.87
CA LEU A 391 -14.12 -1.77 -4.76
C LEU A 391 -12.85 -2.62 -4.87
N ILE A 392 -11.68 -1.98 -4.85
CA ILE A 392 -10.38 -2.64 -5.01
C ILE A 392 -9.69 -2.76 -3.66
N ASN A 393 -9.66 -3.94 -3.08
CA ASN A 393 -9.06 -4.20 -1.76
C ASN A 393 -7.51 -4.20 -1.79
N SER A 394 -6.92 -3.23 -2.48
CA SER A 394 -5.45 -3.10 -2.63
C SER A 394 -5.05 -1.67 -2.96
N GLN A 395 -4.36 -1.01 -2.07
CA GLN A 395 -3.87 0.36 -2.25
C GLN A 395 -2.89 0.46 -3.44
N GLY A 396 -1.99 -0.51 -3.57
CA GLY A 396 -1.05 -0.54 -4.70
C GLY A 396 -1.77 -0.66 -6.05
N ALA A 397 -2.80 -1.49 -6.13
CA ALA A 397 -3.60 -1.63 -7.34
C ALA A 397 -4.38 -0.35 -7.69
N VAL A 398 -4.95 0.33 -6.68
CA VAL A 398 -5.62 1.63 -6.88
C VAL A 398 -4.65 2.68 -7.41
N VAL A 399 -3.46 2.79 -6.80
CA VAL A 399 -2.42 3.72 -7.25
C VAL A 399 -2.04 3.45 -8.71
N VAL A 400 -1.75 2.20 -9.05
CA VAL A 400 -1.32 1.85 -10.42
C VAL A 400 -2.43 2.03 -11.45
N ALA A 401 -3.69 1.79 -11.07
CA ALA A 401 -4.82 1.97 -11.97
C ALA A 401 -5.19 3.44 -12.18
N MET A 402 -5.14 4.24 -11.13
CA MET A 402 -5.74 5.58 -11.14
C MET A 402 -4.73 6.72 -11.30
N LEU A 403 -3.48 6.53 -10.89
CA LEU A 403 -2.49 7.60 -10.92
C LEU A 403 -2.12 8.03 -12.35
N PRO A 404 -1.90 7.13 -13.33
CA PRO A 404 -1.68 7.52 -14.72
C PRO A 404 -2.85 8.34 -15.29
N LEU A 405 -4.09 7.91 -15.00
CA LEU A 405 -5.28 8.66 -15.40
C LEU A 405 -5.28 10.07 -14.80
N ALA A 406 -4.99 10.19 -13.49
CA ALA A 406 -4.98 11.50 -12.82
C ALA A 406 -3.93 12.44 -13.42
N TYR A 407 -2.74 11.96 -13.74
CA TYR A 407 -1.72 12.75 -14.45
C TYR A 407 -2.18 13.15 -15.85
N SER A 408 -2.82 12.26 -16.58
CA SER A 408 -3.34 12.54 -17.91
C SER A 408 -4.43 13.61 -17.92
N LEU A 409 -5.19 13.73 -16.84
CA LEU A 409 -6.16 14.80 -16.61
C LEU A 409 -5.52 16.13 -16.25
N GLY A 410 -4.19 16.18 -16.14
CA GLY A 410 -3.43 17.40 -15.83
C GLY A 410 -3.37 17.73 -14.35
N ILE A 411 -3.67 16.75 -13.45
CA ILE A 411 -3.55 16.97 -12.01
C ILE A 411 -2.08 17.02 -11.63
N ALA A 412 -1.69 18.07 -10.91
CA ALA A 412 -0.32 18.26 -10.48
C ALA A 412 0.15 17.19 -9.47
N GLY A 413 1.42 16.80 -9.56
CA GLY A 413 2.01 15.80 -8.67
C GLY A 413 1.85 16.08 -7.18
N PRO A 414 2.05 17.31 -6.69
CA PRO A 414 1.80 17.66 -5.29
C PRO A 414 0.37 17.38 -4.82
N VAL A 415 -0.63 17.66 -5.67
CA VAL A 415 -2.05 17.33 -5.37
C VAL A 415 -2.21 15.81 -5.20
N LEU A 416 -1.64 15.03 -6.14
CA LEU A 416 -1.73 13.57 -6.11
C LEU A 416 -1.02 12.97 -4.89
N LEU A 417 0.11 13.56 -4.48
CA LEU A 417 0.79 13.19 -3.24
C LEU A 417 -0.08 13.49 -2.01
N GLY A 418 -0.73 14.65 -2.00
CA GLY A 418 -1.61 15.06 -0.91
C GLY A 418 -2.84 14.19 -0.75
N VAL A 419 -3.37 13.64 -1.85
CA VAL A 419 -4.54 12.76 -1.80
C VAL A 419 -4.19 11.27 -1.67
N LEU A 420 -2.91 10.91 -1.63
CA LEU A 420 -2.47 9.51 -1.52
C LEU A 420 -3.14 8.73 -0.36
N PRO A 421 -3.38 9.29 0.86
CA PRO A 421 -4.08 8.54 1.91
C PRO A 421 -5.51 8.11 1.54
N SER A 422 -6.15 8.75 0.56
CA SER A 422 -7.51 8.39 0.13
C SER A 422 -7.61 7.06 -0.64
N VAL A 423 -6.47 6.44 -1.03
CA VAL A 423 -6.47 5.09 -1.66
C VAL A 423 -6.82 3.97 -0.68
N TYR A 424 -7.16 4.30 0.56
CA TYR A 424 -7.64 3.37 1.57
C TYR A 424 -9.12 3.60 1.88
N GLY A 425 -10.01 3.00 1.10
CA GLY A 425 -11.47 3.05 1.28
C GLY A 425 -12.11 1.68 1.52
N TYR A 426 -11.37 0.59 1.37
CA TYR A 426 -11.96 -0.76 1.42
C TYR A 426 -12.42 -1.23 2.82
N PHE A 427 -12.19 -0.46 3.88
CA PHE A 427 -12.87 -0.63 5.16
C PHE A 427 -14.34 -0.23 5.10
N PHE A 428 -14.75 0.59 4.11
CA PHE A 428 -16.13 1.09 3.99
C PHE A 428 -17.14 -0.05 3.84
N ILE A 429 -16.76 -1.09 3.11
CA ILE A 429 -17.43 -2.39 3.10
C ILE A 429 -16.52 -3.36 3.84
N PRO A 430 -16.80 -3.76 5.09
CA PRO A 430 -15.86 -4.47 5.97
C PRO A 430 -15.74 -5.95 5.57
N ASN A 431 -15.27 -6.19 4.36
CA ASN A 431 -15.00 -7.51 3.78
C ASN A 431 -13.50 -7.85 3.76
N TYR A 432 -12.64 -6.91 4.19
CA TYR A 432 -11.21 -7.12 4.18
C TYR A 432 -10.80 -8.11 5.30
N PRO A 433 -9.85 -9.02 5.02
CA PRO A 433 -9.49 -10.08 5.98
C PRO A 433 -9.07 -9.59 7.37
N SER A 434 -8.40 -8.41 7.48
CA SER A 434 -8.00 -7.86 8.79
C SER A 434 -9.20 -7.45 9.64
N ASP A 435 -10.25 -6.90 9.02
CA ASP A 435 -11.46 -6.47 9.72
C ASP A 435 -12.26 -7.67 10.21
N ILE A 436 -12.42 -8.69 9.34
CA ILE A 436 -13.08 -9.96 9.70
C ILE A 436 -12.33 -10.67 10.83
N ALA A 437 -10.99 -10.74 10.73
CA ALA A 437 -10.15 -11.36 11.75
C ALA A 437 -10.26 -10.59 13.09
N THR A 438 -10.32 -9.26 13.04
CA THR A 438 -10.48 -8.41 14.24
C THR A 438 -11.77 -8.73 14.97
N VAL A 439 -12.89 -8.87 14.24
CA VAL A 439 -14.17 -9.28 14.83
C VAL A 439 -14.08 -10.65 15.49
N ASN A 440 -13.39 -11.60 14.85
CA ASN A 440 -13.25 -12.96 15.37
C ASN A 440 -12.30 -13.05 16.59
N PHE A 441 -11.31 -12.16 16.69
CA PHE A 441 -10.39 -12.13 17.83
C PHE A 441 -10.99 -11.44 19.06
N ASP A 442 -12.00 -10.59 18.89
CA ASP A 442 -12.67 -9.92 20.00
C ASP A 442 -13.69 -10.85 20.69
N ARG A 443 -13.20 -11.59 21.70
CA ARG A 443 -14.02 -12.53 22.50
C ARG A 443 -15.13 -11.84 23.29
N SER A 444 -15.09 -10.52 23.50
CA SER A 444 -16.18 -9.78 24.13
C SER A 444 -17.39 -9.64 23.19
N GLY A 445 -17.14 -9.69 21.86
CA GLY A 445 -18.15 -9.44 20.84
C GLY A 445 -18.59 -7.99 20.77
N THR A 446 -17.72 -7.04 21.18
CA THR A 446 -17.98 -5.60 21.07
C THR A 446 -17.60 -5.06 19.69
N THR A 447 -16.60 -5.68 19.04
CA THR A 447 -16.24 -5.39 17.65
C THR A 447 -17.18 -6.14 16.72
N VAL A 448 -17.95 -5.42 15.90
CA VAL A 448 -19.04 -6.01 15.13
C VAL A 448 -19.05 -5.54 13.67
N ILE A 449 -19.56 -6.44 12.81
CA ILE A 449 -20.18 -6.09 11.54
C ILE A 449 -21.69 -6.21 11.79
N GLY A 450 -22.38 -5.09 11.97
CA GLY A 450 -23.78 -5.09 12.36
C GLY A 450 -24.73 -5.61 11.28
N LYS A 451 -26.01 -5.66 11.59
CA LYS A 451 -27.07 -6.14 10.68
C LYS A 451 -27.09 -5.40 9.34
N TYR A 452 -26.77 -4.11 9.35
CA TYR A 452 -26.64 -3.29 8.16
C TYR A 452 -25.16 -3.07 7.86
N LEU A 453 -24.73 -3.26 6.64
CA LEU A 453 -23.34 -3.26 6.22
C LEU A 453 -22.54 -2.00 6.64
N LEU A 454 -23.19 -0.86 6.76
CA LEU A 454 -22.56 0.41 7.14
C LEU A 454 -22.45 0.64 8.66
N ASN A 455 -23.11 -0.18 9.50
CA ASN A 455 -23.09 -0.01 10.95
C ASN A 455 -22.05 -0.92 11.63
N HIS A 456 -20.82 -0.91 11.15
CA HIS A 456 -19.72 -1.73 11.66
C HIS A 456 -18.70 -0.91 12.45
N SER A 457 -17.86 -1.60 13.20
CA SER A 457 -16.89 -0.99 14.11
C SER A 457 -15.78 -0.19 13.42
N PHE A 458 -15.51 -0.44 12.14
CA PHE A 458 -14.43 0.18 11.37
C PHE A 458 -14.84 1.46 10.64
N MET A 459 -16.14 1.71 10.44
CA MET A 459 -16.65 2.83 9.63
C MET A 459 -16.15 4.18 10.17
N MET A 460 -16.46 4.49 11.41
CA MET A 460 -16.13 5.78 12.01
C MET A 460 -14.61 5.99 12.10
N PRO A 461 -13.81 5.06 12.69
CA PRO A 461 -12.37 5.28 12.76
C PRO A 461 -11.70 5.32 11.38
N GLY A 462 -12.19 4.55 10.41
CA GLY A 462 -11.67 4.57 9.05
C GLY A 462 -11.93 5.90 8.35
N LEU A 463 -13.16 6.41 8.38
CA LEU A 463 -13.51 7.71 7.79
C LEU A 463 -12.73 8.85 8.44
N VAL A 464 -12.67 8.91 9.78
CA VAL A 464 -11.93 9.94 10.50
C VAL A 464 -10.45 9.88 10.14
N CYS A 465 -9.86 8.67 10.11
CA CYS A 465 -8.45 8.49 9.77
C CYS A 465 -8.16 8.97 8.34
N VAL A 466 -8.87 8.46 7.35
CA VAL A 466 -8.60 8.77 5.93
C VAL A 466 -8.87 10.24 5.63
N PHE A 467 -9.97 10.80 6.11
CA PHE A 467 -10.31 12.22 5.91
C PHE A 467 -9.25 13.14 6.52
N THR A 468 -8.88 12.92 7.79
CA THR A 468 -7.84 13.72 8.46
C THR A 468 -6.48 13.55 7.80
N SER A 469 -6.08 12.30 7.48
CA SER A 469 -4.81 12.03 6.80
C SER A 469 -4.74 12.72 5.44
N THR A 470 -5.82 12.69 4.65
CA THR A 470 -5.87 13.32 3.34
C THR A 470 -5.76 14.84 3.44
N ILE A 471 -6.48 15.48 4.36
CA ILE A 471 -6.36 16.93 4.58
C ILE A 471 -4.95 17.31 4.98
N VAL A 472 -4.37 16.62 5.97
CA VAL A 472 -3.02 16.93 6.45
C VAL A 472 -1.98 16.67 5.34
N ALA A 473 -2.08 15.57 4.62
CA ALA A 473 -1.19 15.27 3.50
C ALA A 473 -1.29 16.32 2.39
N TYR A 474 -2.51 16.75 2.05
CA TYR A 474 -2.75 17.80 1.05
C TYR A 474 -2.10 19.11 1.47
N LEU A 475 -2.29 19.56 2.70
CA LEU A 475 -1.68 20.77 3.21
C LEU A 475 -0.15 20.68 3.22
N LEU A 476 0.41 19.57 3.70
CA LEU A 476 1.86 19.36 3.71
C LEU A 476 2.44 19.30 2.30
N SER A 477 1.78 18.61 1.36
CA SER A 477 2.27 18.51 -0.01
C SER A 477 2.28 19.87 -0.73
N MET A 478 1.32 20.75 -0.45
CA MET A 478 1.29 22.10 -1.00
C MET A 478 2.34 23.04 -0.37
N ILE A 479 2.86 22.72 0.82
CA ILE A 479 3.91 23.50 1.48
C ILE A 479 5.30 23.07 0.99
N PHE A 480 5.51 21.78 0.78
CA PHE A 480 6.85 21.23 0.49
C PHE A 480 7.14 21.03 -1.01
N TYR A 481 6.12 21.03 -1.84
CA TYR A 481 6.19 20.84 -3.30
C TYR A 481 5.33 21.87 -4.05
#